data_96b8dd43742b5c1d2949b185174d233d
#
_entry.id   96b8dd43742b5c1d2949b185174d233d
#
_cell.length_a   1.000
_cell.length_b   1.000
_cell.length_c   1.000
_cell.angle_alpha   90.00
_cell.angle_beta   90.00
_cell.angle_gamma   90.00
#
_symmetry.space_group_name_H-M   'P 1'
#
loop_
_entity.id
_entity.type
_entity.pdbx_description
1 polymer ?
#
loop_
_entity_poly.entity_id
_entity_poly.type
_entity_poly.pdbx_seq_one_letter_code
_entity_poly.pdbx_strand_id
1 'polypeptide(L)'
;MASFQFALPEGASINIPPAFNGTGYTYWKERMRIFMESIDIDIWDAVENGAFVPKKVVDNHEVLKPRAEWTDDDKKKVQHNAKAKNIITSALGYDEYFRISNCKTAKEMWDALQVTHEGTSEVKRSRINTLIHEYELFRMNQGESIQDMQKRFTHIVNHLSSLGKTFPDEDLINKILRCLNREWQPKVTAISESRNLATMTLPTLFGKL
;
A
#
# COMPACT_ATOMS: atom_id res chain seq x y z
N MET A 1 12.57 -32.55 9.13
CA MET A 1 12.68 -31.18 9.70
C MET A 1 11.30 -30.59 9.75
N ALA A 2 10.77 -30.37 10.95
CA ALA A 2 9.39 -29.89 11.14
C ALA A 2 9.29 -28.44 10.70
N SER A 3 8.45 -28.17 9.72
CA SER A 3 8.04 -26.82 9.34
C SER A 3 7.28 -26.20 10.53
N PHE A 4 7.86 -25.22 11.18
CA PHE A 4 7.15 -24.35 12.11
C PHE A 4 6.11 -23.56 11.32
N GLN A 5 4.91 -24.12 11.20
CA GLN A 5 3.75 -23.38 10.75
C GLN A 5 3.30 -22.46 11.89
N PHE A 6 3.64 -21.18 11.81
CA PHE A 6 2.91 -20.16 12.55
C PHE A 6 1.54 -19.99 11.90
N ALA A 7 0.65 -20.89 12.21
CA ALA A 7 -0.72 -20.84 11.74
C ALA A 7 -1.65 -20.44 12.88
N LEU A 8 -1.58 -19.17 13.27
CA LEU A 8 -2.81 -18.53 13.75
C LEU A 8 -3.52 -18.02 12.49
N PRO A 9 -4.81 -18.37 12.30
CA PRO A 9 -5.55 -17.92 11.13
C PRO A 9 -5.54 -16.39 11.08
N GLU A 10 -5.39 -15.85 9.87
CA GLU A 10 -5.45 -14.41 9.62
C GLU A 10 -6.73 -13.83 10.24
N GLY A 11 -6.59 -12.85 11.12
CA GLY A 11 -7.72 -12.26 11.85
C GLY A 11 -8.02 -12.86 13.23
N ALA A 12 -7.18 -13.75 13.77
CA ALA A 12 -7.41 -14.40 15.06
C ALA A 12 -7.43 -13.43 16.25
N SER A 13 -6.80 -12.27 16.17
CA SER A 13 -6.82 -11.25 17.23
C SER A 13 -6.39 -9.89 16.69
N ILE A 14 -7.06 -8.83 17.16
CA ILE A 14 -6.68 -7.44 16.90
C ILE A 14 -5.35 -7.04 17.58
N ASN A 15 -4.86 -7.86 18.49
CA ASN A 15 -3.62 -7.61 19.22
C ASN A 15 -2.40 -8.32 18.61
N ILE A 16 -2.59 -9.08 17.53
CA ILE A 16 -1.52 -9.81 16.84
C ILE A 16 -1.23 -9.09 15.53
N PRO A 17 0.04 -8.68 15.28
CA PRO A 17 0.38 -8.03 14.02
C PRO A 17 0.12 -8.96 12.83
N PRO A 18 -0.30 -8.42 11.67
CA PRO A 18 -0.52 -9.21 10.47
C PRO A 18 0.78 -9.89 10.04
N ALA A 19 0.75 -11.22 9.87
CA ALA A 19 1.92 -11.99 9.47
C ALA A 19 2.29 -11.76 8.01
N PHE A 20 3.61 -11.78 7.71
CA PHE A 20 4.16 -11.62 6.36
C PHE A 20 5.18 -12.71 6.04
N ASN A 21 4.94 -13.42 4.97
CA ASN A 21 5.75 -14.54 4.49
C ASN A 21 6.39 -14.30 3.11
N GLY A 22 6.41 -13.04 2.66
CA GLY A 22 6.97 -12.65 1.35
C GLY A 22 5.94 -12.52 0.23
N THR A 23 4.66 -12.83 0.47
CA THR A 23 3.60 -12.69 -0.54
C THR A 23 2.56 -11.62 -0.15
N GLY A 24 2.02 -10.90 -1.15
CA GLY A 24 0.97 -9.90 -0.90
C GLY A 24 1.47 -8.68 -0.13
N TYR A 25 2.70 -8.20 -0.39
CA TYR A 25 3.32 -7.11 0.36
C TYR A 25 2.46 -5.85 0.45
N THR A 26 1.85 -5.39 -0.65
CA THR A 26 1.01 -4.18 -0.65
C THR A 26 -0.18 -4.29 0.31
N TYR A 27 -0.82 -5.46 0.33
CA TYR A 27 -1.92 -5.74 1.25
C TYR A 27 -1.44 -5.80 2.71
N TRP A 28 -0.34 -6.52 2.96
CA TRP A 28 0.26 -6.60 4.29
C TRP A 28 0.71 -5.24 4.81
N LYS A 29 1.37 -4.44 3.99
CA LYS A 29 1.87 -3.10 4.31
C LYS A 29 0.78 -2.20 4.85
N GLU A 30 -0.38 -2.15 4.18
CA GLU A 30 -1.49 -1.31 4.59
C GLU A 30 -2.12 -1.80 5.91
N ARG A 31 -2.28 -3.11 6.07
CA ARG A 31 -2.77 -3.70 7.31
C ARG A 31 -1.84 -3.47 8.49
N MET A 32 -0.52 -3.57 8.26
CA MET A 32 0.48 -3.33 9.28
C MET A 32 0.51 -1.87 9.72
N ARG A 33 0.36 -0.93 8.78
CA ARG A 33 0.22 0.50 9.09
C ARG A 33 -0.98 0.74 10.01
N ILE A 34 -2.15 0.28 9.60
CA ILE A 34 -3.39 0.39 10.40
C ILE A 34 -3.21 -0.24 11.78
N PHE A 35 -2.56 -1.41 11.86
CA PHE A 35 -2.30 -2.09 13.12
C PHE A 35 -1.44 -1.22 14.07
N MET A 36 -0.33 -0.65 13.57
CA MET A 36 0.54 0.21 14.39
C MET A 36 -0.17 1.48 14.83
N GLU A 37 -0.89 2.16 13.93
CA GLU A 37 -1.69 3.36 14.23
C GLU A 37 -2.77 3.08 15.27
N SER A 38 -3.38 1.89 15.26
CA SER A 38 -4.41 1.49 16.22
C SER A 38 -3.88 1.27 17.63
N ILE A 39 -2.58 0.95 17.78
CA ILE A 39 -1.92 0.80 19.07
C ILE A 39 -1.51 2.16 19.62
N ASP A 40 -0.80 2.94 18.81
CA ASP A 40 -0.31 4.27 19.14
C ASP A 40 0.20 4.94 17.85
N ILE A 41 -0.33 6.12 17.54
CA ILE A 41 0.06 6.88 16.35
C ILE A 41 1.56 7.22 16.34
N ASP A 42 2.15 7.47 17.51
CA ASP A 42 3.58 7.76 17.65
C ASP A 42 4.47 6.56 17.30
N ILE A 43 3.93 5.32 17.34
CA ILE A 43 4.65 4.12 16.84
C ILE A 43 4.77 4.18 15.32
N TRP A 44 3.70 4.55 14.61
CA TRP A 44 3.74 4.72 13.17
C TRP A 44 4.64 5.90 12.78
N ASP A 45 4.56 7.00 13.50
CA ASP A 45 5.42 8.18 13.31
C ASP A 45 6.91 7.82 13.34
N ALA A 46 7.32 6.92 14.25
CA ALA A 46 8.69 6.43 14.31
C ALA A 46 9.10 5.58 13.08
N VAL A 47 8.14 4.95 12.40
CA VAL A 47 8.36 4.23 11.12
C VAL A 47 8.44 5.22 9.96
N GLU A 48 7.55 6.18 9.90
CA GLU A 48 7.43 7.12 8.78
C GLU A 48 8.52 8.19 8.81
N ASN A 49 8.70 8.85 9.95
CA ASN A 49 9.61 9.98 10.11
C ASN A 49 10.98 9.58 10.69
N GLY A 50 11.11 8.37 11.22
CA GLY A 50 12.33 7.83 11.81
C GLY A 50 12.39 7.93 13.34
N ALA A 51 13.41 7.31 13.90
CA ALA A 51 13.59 7.27 15.35
C ALA A 51 13.84 8.65 15.92
N PHE A 52 13.10 9.00 16.98
CA PHE A 52 13.39 10.21 17.76
C PHE A 52 14.78 10.12 18.40
N VAL A 53 15.60 11.17 18.21
CA VAL A 53 16.93 11.29 18.79
C VAL A 53 16.93 12.50 19.71
N PRO A 54 17.03 12.32 21.05
CA PRO A 54 17.07 13.42 21.99
C PRO A 54 18.26 14.34 21.75
N LYS A 55 18.02 15.64 21.62
CA LYS A 55 19.03 16.69 21.43
C LYS A 55 18.90 17.77 22.49
N LYS A 56 19.99 18.50 22.73
CA LYS A 56 20.02 19.72 23.52
C LYS A 56 20.84 20.79 22.81
N VAL A 57 20.58 22.05 23.14
CA VAL A 57 21.33 23.17 22.58
C VAL A 57 22.46 23.53 23.57
N VAL A 58 23.70 23.55 23.08
CA VAL A 58 24.89 24.01 23.80
C VAL A 58 25.61 25.00 22.88
N ASP A 59 25.87 26.20 23.33
CA ASP A 59 26.54 27.26 22.58
C ASP A 59 25.92 27.51 21.17
N ASN A 60 24.59 27.58 21.10
CA ASN A 60 23.82 27.71 19.86
C ASN A 60 23.94 26.55 18.87
N HIS A 61 24.49 25.40 19.29
CA HIS A 61 24.59 24.19 18.46
C HIS A 61 23.74 23.05 19.02
N GLU A 62 23.03 22.32 18.15
CA GLU A 62 22.34 21.09 18.56
C GLU A 62 23.35 19.97 18.78
N VAL A 63 23.37 19.40 19.95
CA VAL A 63 24.18 18.23 20.30
C VAL A 63 23.31 17.10 20.84
N LEU A 64 23.78 15.86 20.71
CA LEU A 64 23.07 14.70 21.26
C LEU A 64 22.98 14.82 22.79
N LYS A 65 21.77 14.57 23.29
CA LYS A 65 21.51 14.58 24.73
C LYS A 65 22.01 13.28 25.37
N PRO A 66 22.95 13.31 26.32
CA PRO A 66 23.38 12.10 27.00
C PRO A 66 22.22 11.38 27.67
N ARG A 67 22.21 10.04 27.68
CA ARG A 67 21.11 9.23 28.22
C ARG A 67 20.76 9.54 29.65
N ALA A 68 21.75 9.93 30.45
CA ALA A 68 21.55 10.35 31.86
C ALA A 68 20.69 11.63 32.01
N GLU A 69 20.67 12.47 30.99
CA GLU A 69 19.91 13.72 30.95
C GLU A 69 18.53 13.57 30.26
N TRP A 70 18.16 12.36 29.82
CA TRP A 70 16.89 12.15 29.17
C TRP A 70 15.73 12.33 30.11
N THR A 71 14.76 13.13 29.70
CA THR A 71 13.48 13.27 30.40
C THR A 71 12.63 12.02 30.18
N ASP A 72 11.56 11.88 30.95
CA ASP A 72 10.63 10.77 30.73
C ASP A 72 9.91 10.86 29.37
N ASP A 73 9.70 12.09 28.85
CA ASP A 73 9.21 12.31 27.50
C ASP A 73 10.23 11.85 26.44
N ASP A 74 11.52 12.17 26.60
CA ASP A 74 12.56 11.66 25.70
C ASP A 74 12.58 10.12 25.66
N LYS A 75 12.50 9.49 26.84
CA LYS A 75 12.48 8.02 26.96
C LYS A 75 11.26 7.42 26.26
N LYS A 76 10.09 8.04 26.45
CA LYS A 76 8.84 7.61 25.83
C LYS A 76 8.95 7.68 24.30
N LYS A 77 9.41 8.80 23.75
CA LYS A 77 9.58 8.99 22.30
C LYS A 77 10.58 8.00 21.69
N VAL A 78 11.73 7.78 22.35
CA VAL A 78 12.71 6.77 21.91
C VAL A 78 12.11 5.36 21.94
N GLN A 79 11.22 5.07 22.90
CA GLN A 79 10.60 3.76 23.05
C GLN A 79 9.65 3.42 21.91
N HIS A 80 9.04 4.39 21.22
CA HIS A 80 8.16 4.14 20.07
C HIS A 80 8.90 3.43 18.93
N ASN A 81 10.14 3.83 18.63
CA ASN A 81 10.96 3.12 17.65
C ASN A 81 11.26 1.66 18.09
N ALA A 82 11.50 1.41 19.37
CA ALA A 82 11.73 0.05 19.86
C ALA A 82 10.45 -0.81 19.76
N LYS A 83 9.28 -0.24 20.09
CA LYS A 83 7.98 -0.90 19.91
C LYS A 83 7.72 -1.22 18.44
N ALA A 84 7.92 -0.24 17.53
CA ALA A 84 7.77 -0.43 16.10
C ALA A 84 8.67 -1.55 15.57
N LYS A 85 9.94 -1.57 15.96
CA LYS A 85 10.88 -2.65 15.61
C LYS A 85 10.36 -4.02 16.06
N ASN A 86 9.90 -4.12 17.31
CA ASN A 86 9.37 -5.37 17.84
C ASN A 86 8.13 -5.84 17.08
N ILE A 87 7.21 -4.93 16.74
CA ILE A 87 6.01 -5.24 15.96
C ILE A 87 6.40 -5.76 14.57
N ILE A 88 7.28 -5.05 13.85
CA ILE A 88 7.73 -5.46 12.51
C ILE A 88 8.39 -6.84 12.58
N THR A 89 9.34 -7.05 13.48
CA THR A 89 10.08 -8.31 13.56
C THR A 89 9.21 -9.51 13.96
N SER A 90 8.22 -9.31 14.84
CA SER A 90 7.29 -10.37 15.24
C SER A 90 6.30 -10.77 14.14
N ALA A 91 6.10 -9.92 13.14
CA ALA A 91 5.22 -10.17 12.02
C ALA A 91 5.88 -10.92 10.84
N LEU A 92 7.20 -10.96 10.80
CA LEU A 92 7.93 -11.47 9.65
C LEU A 92 8.26 -12.96 9.76
N GLY A 93 8.11 -13.67 8.66
CA GLY A 93 8.70 -14.98 8.48
C GLY A 93 10.24 -14.95 8.46
N TYR A 94 10.86 -16.11 8.60
CA TYR A 94 12.30 -16.28 8.73
C TYR A 94 13.11 -15.56 7.64
N ASP A 95 12.78 -15.78 6.38
CA ASP A 95 13.50 -15.21 5.25
C ASP A 95 13.39 -13.68 5.18
N GLU A 96 12.22 -13.15 5.49
CA GLU A 96 11.98 -11.70 5.51
C GLU A 96 12.69 -11.01 6.67
N TYR A 97 12.75 -11.69 7.84
CA TYR A 97 13.50 -11.19 8.99
C TYR A 97 14.99 -11.00 8.67
N PHE A 98 15.62 -11.95 7.96
CA PHE A 98 17.05 -11.83 7.61
C PHE A 98 17.34 -10.64 6.72
N ARG A 99 16.41 -10.21 5.87
CA ARG A 99 16.58 -9.05 4.98
C ARG A 99 16.75 -7.75 5.76
N ILE A 100 16.15 -7.66 6.94
CA ILE A 100 16.12 -6.46 7.77
C ILE A 100 16.97 -6.57 9.05
N SER A 101 17.60 -7.70 9.29
CA SER A 101 18.32 -7.99 10.54
C SER A 101 19.43 -7.00 10.88
N ASN A 102 20.02 -6.36 9.88
CA ASN A 102 21.08 -5.34 10.06
C ASN A 102 20.53 -3.91 10.23
N CYS A 103 19.22 -3.69 10.10
CA CYS A 103 18.61 -2.38 10.25
C CYS A 103 18.61 -1.92 11.72
N LYS A 104 18.95 -0.68 11.96
CA LYS A 104 19.04 -0.12 13.32
C LYS A 104 17.72 0.49 13.79
N THR A 105 16.93 1.04 12.88
CA THR A 105 15.67 1.73 13.16
C THR A 105 14.48 1.03 12.49
N ALA A 106 13.27 1.29 13.00
CA ALA A 106 12.04 0.79 12.41
C ALA A 106 11.83 1.33 10.99
N LYS A 107 12.22 2.59 10.76
CA LYS A 107 12.20 3.20 9.43
C LYS A 107 13.11 2.43 8.45
N GLU A 108 14.36 2.16 8.82
CA GLU A 108 15.27 1.39 7.97
C GLU A 108 14.71 0.00 7.63
N MET A 109 14.08 -0.68 8.61
CA MET A 109 13.42 -1.97 8.40
C MET A 109 12.28 -1.87 7.38
N TRP A 110 11.43 -0.86 7.54
CA TRP A 110 10.30 -0.61 6.67
C TRP A 110 10.73 -0.27 5.26
N ASP A 111 11.69 0.64 5.11
CA ASP A 111 12.24 1.07 3.82
C ASP A 111 12.91 -0.12 3.10
N ALA A 112 13.64 -0.97 3.82
CA ALA A 112 14.27 -2.17 3.27
C ALA A 112 13.24 -3.18 2.74
N LEU A 113 12.16 -3.43 3.49
CA LEU A 113 11.05 -4.28 3.03
C LEU A 113 10.36 -3.67 1.82
N GLN A 114 10.13 -2.36 1.83
CA GLN A 114 9.50 -1.66 0.72
C GLN A 114 10.35 -1.76 -0.55
N VAL A 115 11.64 -1.51 -0.47
CA VAL A 115 12.56 -1.64 -1.61
C VAL A 115 12.61 -3.08 -2.13
N THR A 116 12.62 -4.05 -1.22
CA THR A 116 12.66 -5.48 -1.58
C THR A 116 11.42 -5.92 -2.38
N HIS A 117 10.23 -5.49 -1.95
CA HIS A 117 8.96 -6.01 -2.48
C HIS A 117 8.30 -5.09 -3.52
N GLU A 118 8.47 -3.78 -3.41
CA GLU A 118 7.96 -2.81 -4.39
C GLU A 118 9.02 -2.40 -5.43
N GLY A 119 10.28 -2.58 -5.12
CA GLY A 119 11.42 -2.12 -5.92
C GLY A 119 11.80 -0.66 -5.61
N THR A 120 12.87 -0.21 -6.25
CA THR A 120 13.30 1.18 -6.17
C THR A 120 12.26 2.12 -6.80
N SER A 121 12.39 3.42 -6.55
CA SER A 121 11.53 4.45 -7.17
C SER A 121 11.55 4.39 -8.71
N GLU A 122 12.68 3.99 -9.31
CA GLU A 122 12.78 3.82 -10.77
C GLU A 122 12.01 2.60 -11.25
N VAL A 123 12.12 1.46 -10.55
CA VAL A 123 11.35 0.25 -10.87
C VAL A 123 9.86 0.50 -10.71
N LYS A 124 9.45 1.19 -9.64
CA LYS A 124 8.05 1.59 -9.42
C LYS A 124 7.54 2.48 -10.55
N ARG A 125 8.32 3.49 -10.94
CA ARG A 125 7.97 4.38 -12.06
C ARG A 125 7.88 3.64 -13.38
N SER A 126 8.80 2.71 -13.66
CA SER A 126 8.74 1.87 -14.87
C SER A 126 7.48 1.00 -14.89
N ARG A 127 7.09 0.39 -13.77
CA ARG A 127 5.84 -0.38 -13.66
C ARG A 127 4.61 0.49 -13.89
N ILE A 128 4.57 1.69 -13.31
CA ILE A 128 3.49 2.66 -13.54
C ILE A 128 3.38 2.98 -15.03
N ASN A 129 4.50 3.28 -15.71
CA ASN A 129 4.49 3.59 -17.14
C ASN A 129 3.96 2.42 -17.99
N THR A 130 4.38 1.20 -17.69
CA THR A 130 3.88 0.00 -18.36
C THR A 130 2.36 -0.16 -18.17
N LEU A 131 1.88 -0.03 -16.94
CA LEU A 131 0.44 -0.13 -16.64
C LEU A 131 -0.38 1.01 -17.25
N ILE A 132 0.17 2.23 -17.32
CA ILE A 132 -0.47 3.35 -18.03
C ILE A 132 -0.59 3.01 -19.51
N HIS A 133 0.45 2.47 -20.12
CA HIS A 133 0.42 2.05 -21.53
C HIS A 133 -0.63 0.95 -21.76
N GLU A 134 -0.71 -0.06 -20.88
CA GLU A 134 -1.78 -1.07 -20.92
C GLU A 134 -3.17 -0.44 -20.76
N TYR A 135 -3.33 0.51 -19.84
CA TYR A 135 -4.57 1.26 -19.66
C TYR A 135 -4.93 2.07 -20.93
N GLU A 136 -3.98 2.75 -21.55
CA GLU A 136 -4.19 3.53 -22.76
C GLU A 136 -4.59 2.65 -23.96
N LEU A 137 -3.96 1.50 -24.11
CA LEU A 137 -4.25 0.52 -25.16
C LEU A 137 -5.47 -0.37 -24.87
N PHE A 138 -6.03 -0.26 -23.65
CA PHE A 138 -7.14 -1.12 -23.24
C PHE A 138 -8.33 -0.99 -24.20
N ARG A 139 -8.82 -2.14 -24.68
CA ARG A 139 -9.99 -2.30 -25.56
C ARG A 139 -10.70 -3.60 -25.22
N MET A 140 -11.98 -3.66 -25.50
CA MET A 140 -12.75 -4.89 -25.48
C MET A 140 -12.26 -5.85 -26.58
N ASN A 141 -11.97 -7.09 -26.21
CA ASN A 141 -11.56 -8.11 -27.17
C ASN A 141 -12.77 -8.61 -27.97
N GLN A 142 -12.52 -9.19 -29.15
CA GLN A 142 -13.57 -9.80 -29.95
C GLN A 142 -14.17 -11.01 -29.22
N GLY A 143 -15.49 -11.03 -29.02
CA GLY A 143 -16.19 -12.11 -28.33
C GLY A 143 -16.02 -12.11 -26.79
N GLU A 144 -15.42 -11.08 -26.24
CA GLU A 144 -15.24 -10.95 -24.79
C GLU A 144 -16.57 -10.59 -24.10
N SER A 145 -16.84 -11.21 -22.95
CA SER A 145 -17.98 -10.79 -22.12
C SER A 145 -17.68 -9.49 -21.37
N ILE A 146 -18.74 -8.72 -21.03
CA ILE A 146 -18.62 -7.53 -20.20
C ILE A 146 -17.95 -7.86 -18.86
N GLN A 147 -18.28 -9.01 -18.28
CA GLN A 147 -17.72 -9.45 -16.99
C GLN A 147 -16.20 -9.71 -17.07
N ASP A 148 -15.72 -10.30 -18.14
CA ASP A 148 -14.29 -10.56 -18.33
C ASP A 148 -13.53 -9.29 -18.66
N MET A 149 -14.10 -8.41 -19.49
CA MET A 149 -13.60 -7.05 -19.71
C MET A 149 -13.49 -6.27 -18.39
N GLN A 150 -14.53 -6.32 -17.55
CA GLN A 150 -14.53 -5.69 -16.23
C GLN A 150 -13.38 -6.20 -15.36
N LYS A 151 -13.19 -7.52 -15.27
CA LYS A 151 -12.09 -8.12 -14.49
C LYS A 151 -10.73 -7.61 -14.94
N ARG A 152 -10.47 -7.61 -16.26
CA ARG A 152 -9.21 -7.12 -16.84
C ARG A 152 -8.99 -5.63 -16.54
N PHE A 153 -10.02 -4.82 -16.74
CA PHE A 153 -9.94 -3.37 -16.48
C PHE A 153 -9.68 -3.07 -15.02
N THR A 154 -10.46 -3.69 -14.12
CA THR A 154 -10.32 -3.52 -12.67
C THR A 154 -8.94 -3.96 -12.20
N HIS A 155 -8.37 -5.02 -12.78
CA HIS A 155 -7.02 -5.47 -12.47
C HIS A 155 -5.97 -4.36 -12.76
N ILE A 156 -6.02 -3.74 -13.93
CA ILE A 156 -5.11 -2.65 -14.32
C ILE A 156 -5.28 -1.45 -13.38
N VAL A 157 -6.53 -1.03 -13.14
CA VAL A 157 -6.83 0.15 -12.29
C VAL A 157 -6.38 -0.08 -10.84
N ASN A 158 -6.65 -1.26 -10.28
CA ASN A 158 -6.22 -1.60 -8.93
C ASN A 158 -4.69 -1.64 -8.80
N HIS A 159 -3.98 -2.17 -9.82
CA HIS A 159 -2.51 -2.15 -9.84
C HIS A 159 -1.98 -0.71 -9.90
N LEU A 160 -2.54 0.16 -10.73
CA LEU A 160 -2.16 1.58 -10.78
C LEU A 160 -2.42 2.27 -9.43
N SER A 161 -3.59 2.01 -8.83
CA SER A 161 -3.96 2.55 -7.52
C SER A 161 -3.00 2.10 -6.42
N SER A 162 -2.60 0.83 -6.39
CA SER A 162 -1.63 0.30 -5.42
C SER A 162 -0.24 0.92 -5.54
N LEU A 163 0.09 1.45 -6.72
CA LEU A 163 1.33 2.19 -6.98
C LEU A 163 1.18 3.71 -6.74
N GLY A 164 0.01 4.16 -6.27
CA GLY A 164 -0.30 5.56 -5.98
C GLY A 164 -0.82 6.38 -7.17
N LYS A 165 -1.18 5.72 -8.29
CA LYS A 165 -1.80 6.38 -9.45
C LYS A 165 -3.29 6.06 -9.49
N THR A 166 -4.12 7.04 -9.13
CA THR A 166 -5.58 6.93 -9.14
C THR A 166 -6.20 7.75 -10.26
N PHE A 167 -7.40 7.37 -10.68
CA PHE A 167 -8.21 8.05 -11.68
C PHE A 167 -9.58 8.35 -11.09
N PRO A 168 -10.20 9.50 -11.39
CA PRO A 168 -11.59 9.77 -11.07
C PRO A 168 -12.53 8.76 -11.76
N ASP A 169 -13.66 8.45 -11.14
CA ASP A 169 -14.67 7.56 -11.74
C ASP A 169 -15.13 8.01 -13.12
N GLU A 170 -15.27 9.31 -13.33
CA GLU A 170 -15.63 9.91 -14.62
C GLU A 170 -14.65 9.52 -15.74
N ASP A 171 -13.34 9.59 -15.47
CA ASP A 171 -12.31 9.21 -16.44
C ASP A 171 -12.35 7.72 -16.76
N LEU A 172 -12.56 6.88 -15.73
CA LEU A 172 -12.68 5.43 -15.87
C LEU A 172 -13.92 5.06 -16.68
N ILE A 173 -15.06 5.69 -16.42
CA ILE A 173 -16.32 5.51 -17.14
C ILE A 173 -16.15 5.90 -18.61
N ASN A 174 -15.61 7.08 -18.87
CA ASN A 174 -15.36 7.56 -20.23
C ASN A 174 -14.41 6.64 -20.98
N LYS A 175 -13.39 6.10 -20.30
CA LYS A 175 -12.48 5.13 -20.88
C LYS A 175 -13.20 3.85 -21.29
N ILE A 176 -14.01 3.26 -20.40
CA ILE A 176 -14.75 2.03 -20.69
C ILE A 176 -15.71 2.23 -21.87
N LEU A 177 -16.49 3.30 -21.88
CA LEU A 177 -17.44 3.57 -22.97
C LEU A 177 -16.76 3.65 -24.35
N ARG A 178 -15.53 4.23 -24.39
CA ARG A 178 -14.72 4.29 -25.62
C ARG A 178 -14.07 2.96 -26.01
N CYS A 179 -13.98 2.01 -25.08
CA CYS A 179 -13.31 0.72 -25.29
C CYS A 179 -14.25 -0.38 -25.78
N LEU A 180 -15.56 -0.16 -25.71
CA LEU A 180 -16.59 -1.12 -26.10
C LEU A 180 -16.64 -1.33 -27.62
N ASN A 181 -16.95 -2.56 -28.04
CA ASN A 181 -17.12 -2.94 -29.44
C ASN A 181 -18.36 -2.27 -30.04
N ARG A 182 -18.43 -2.29 -31.40
CA ARG A 182 -19.51 -1.70 -32.18
C ARG A 182 -20.90 -2.23 -31.79
N GLU A 183 -20.98 -3.46 -31.35
CA GLU A 183 -22.24 -4.11 -30.91
C GLU A 183 -22.86 -3.41 -29.69
N TRP A 184 -22.03 -2.76 -28.87
CA TRP A 184 -22.44 -2.04 -27.68
C TRP A 184 -22.82 -0.57 -27.92
N GLN A 185 -22.61 -0.05 -29.15
CA GLN A 185 -22.87 1.37 -29.46
C GLN A 185 -24.26 1.86 -29.08
N PRO A 186 -25.37 1.11 -29.27
CA PRO A 186 -26.69 1.58 -28.84
C PRO A 186 -26.76 1.82 -27.33
N LYS A 187 -26.14 0.93 -26.52
CA LYS A 187 -26.08 1.12 -25.05
C LYS A 187 -25.14 2.26 -24.65
N VAL A 188 -23.99 2.41 -25.33
CA VAL A 188 -23.05 3.52 -25.11
C VAL A 188 -23.76 4.85 -25.32
N THR A 189 -24.52 5.01 -26.43
CA THR A 189 -25.28 6.22 -26.72
C THR A 189 -26.30 6.50 -25.63
N ALA A 190 -27.13 5.51 -25.27
CA ALA A 190 -28.14 5.66 -24.23
C ALA A 190 -27.56 6.07 -22.85
N ILE A 191 -26.39 5.51 -22.49
CA ILE A 191 -25.70 5.83 -21.24
C ILE A 191 -25.09 7.25 -21.33
N SER A 192 -24.48 7.61 -22.47
CA SER A 192 -23.84 8.92 -22.67
C SER A 192 -24.86 10.08 -22.69
N GLU A 193 -26.06 9.84 -23.16
CA GLU A 193 -27.17 10.80 -23.18
C GLU A 193 -27.85 10.92 -21.80
N SER A 194 -27.62 9.98 -20.90
CA SER A 194 -28.15 10.06 -19.55
C SER A 194 -27.45 11.17 -18.76
N ARG A 195 -28.23 12.07 -18.10
CA ARG A 195 -27.70 13.19 -17.31
C ARG A 195 -26.91 12.79 -16.06
N ASN A 196 -26.68 11.49 -15.82
CA ASN A 196 -26.13 10.95 -14.58
C ASN A 196 -24.66 10.48 -14.70
N LEU A 197 -23.95 10.79 -15.77
CA LEU A 197 -22.53 10.38 -15.92
C LEU A 197 -21.62 10.95 -14.83
N ALA A 198 -21.81 12.20 -14.45
CA ALA A 198 -20.98 12.87 -13.44
C ALA A 198 -21.12 12.29 -12.01
N THR A 199 -22.22 11.57 -11.74
CA THR A 199 -22.48 10.94 -10.44
C THR A 199 -22.45 9.42 -10.49
N MET A 200 -22.15 8.86 -11.66
CA MET A 200 -22.09 7.40 -11.85
C MET A 200 -20.77 6.85 -11.28
N THR A 201 -20.86 5.69 -10.66
CA THR A 201 -19.69 4.93 -10.24
C THR A 201 -19.35 3.83 -11.25
N LEU A 202 -18.10 3.39 -11.30
CA LEU A 202 -17.68 2.31 -12.19
C LEU A 202 -18.50 1.01 -12.02
N PRO A 203 -18.82 0.54 -10.79
CA PRO A 203 -19.73 -0.61 -10.62
C PRO A 203 -21.13 -0.39 -11.19
N THR A 204 -21.67 0.83 -11.07
CA THR A 204 -22.98 1.19 -11.62
C THR A 204 -22.98 1.14 -13.15
N LEU A 205 -21.89 1.56 -13.79
CA LEU A 205 -21.73 1.45 -15.26
C LEU A 205 -21.79 -0.01 -15.69
N PHE A 206 -21.00 -0.89 -15.10
CA PHE A 206 -20.97 -2.31 -15.46
C PHE A 206 -22.30 -3.02 -15.21
N GLY A 207 -23.07 -2.60 -14.20
CA GLY A 207 -24.42 -3.10 -13.97
C GLY A 207 -25.45 -2.66 -15.04
N LYS A 208 -25.17 -1.60 -15.80
CA LYS A 208 -26.00 -1.13 -16.91
C LYS A 208 -25.61 -1.69 -18.27
N LEU A 209 -24.38 -2.18 -18.43
CA LEU A 209 -23.86 -2.85 -19.63
C LEU A 209 -24.29 -4.31 -19.70
#